data_949227ce3e7080a93348a79c49364619
#
_entry.id   949227ce3e7080a93348a79c49364619
#
_cell.length_a   1.000
_cell.length_b   1.000
_cell.length_c   1.000
_cell.angle_alpha   90.00
_cell.angle_beta   90.00
_cell.angle_gamma   90.00
#
_symmetry.space_group_name_H-M   'P 1'
#
loop_
_entity.id
_entity.type
_entity.pdbx_description
1 polymer ?
#
loop_
_entity_poly.entity_id
_entity_poly.type
_entity_poly.pdbx_seq_one_letter_code
_entity_poly.pdbx_strand_id
1 'polypeptide(L)'
;MPAVEHVEPSFPRLNGTEEQVTWSMVEYCRSVLLLKCQNLSDGQLKRRATPPSELSLLGLLRHMTKVERYWFQRCFLGSEEGPTYSTTEHPNADFDDLDSIDTDEVVARYVAACDLSRQVARTHRLDEIAVLQRGGEDVSLRYIGVHMIDEYARHLGHADLLREAIDGSVGG
;
A
#
# COMPACT_ATOMS: atom_id res chain seq x y z
N MET A 1 -3.66 14.87 17.31
CA MET A 1 -2.32 14.26 17.17
C MET A 1 -2.19 13.83 15.70
N PRO A 2 -1.02 13.78 15.09
CA PRO A 2 -0.89 13.24 13.74
C PRO A 2 -1.21 11.73 13.74
N ALA A 3 -1.94 11.26 12.72
CA ALA A 3 -2.32 9.85 12.56
C ALA A 3 -1.10 8.92 12.37
N VAL A 4 -0.02 9.45 11.80
CA VAL A 4 1.26 8.75 11.66
C VAL A 4 2.30 9.55 12.42
N GLU A 5 2.80 9.00 13.52
CA GLU A 5 3.85 9.63 14.34
C GLU A 5 5.24 9.35 13.73
N HIS A 6 6.17 8.82 14.51
CA HIS A 6 7.51 8.57 14.03
C HIS A 6 7.62 7.25 13.26
N VAL A 7 8.11 7.30 12.01
CA VAL A 7 8.39 6.14 11.16
C VAL A 7 9.85 6.17 10.73
N GLU A 8 10.55 5.07 10.95
CA GLU A 8 11.88 4.87 10.38
C GLU A 8 11.81 3.95 9.15
N PRO A 9 12.46 4.33 8.03
CA PRO A 9 12.48 3.48 6.85
C PRO A 9 13.21 2.15 7.12
N SER A 10 12.60 1.07 6.68
CA SER A 10 13.23 -0.25 6.73
C SER A 10 14.08 -0.45 5.48
N PHE A 11 15.36 -0.12 5.51
CA PHE A 11 16.24 -0.26 4.33
C PHE A 11 16.27 -1.70 3.79
N PRO A 12 16.18 -1.88 2.45
CA PRO A 12 16.16 -3.20 1.85
C PRO A 12 17.52 -3.90 1.93
N ARG A 13 17.51 -5.21 1.93
CA ARG A 13 18.75 -6.00 1.83
C ARG A 13 19.34 -5.87 0.42
N LEU A 14 20.61 -5.53 0.34
CA LEU A 14 21.33 -5.45 -0.93
C LEU A 14 21.83 -6.83 -1.41
N ASN A 15 21.84 -7.83 -0.53
CA ASN A 15 22.26 -9.19 -0.81
C ASN A 15 21.50 -10.19 0.08
N GLY A 16 21.28 -11.40 -0.42
CA GLY A 16 20.56 -12.46 0.28
C GLY A 16 19.89 -13.42 -0.70
N THR A 17 19.03 -14.28 -0.18
CA THR A 17 18.17 -15.10 -1.05
C THR A 17 17.17 -14.22 -1.79
N GLU A 18 16.62 -14.72 -2.91
CA GLU A 18 15.55 -14.05 -3.65
C GLU A 18 14.41 -13.58 -2.73
N GLU A 19 13.96 -14.48 -1.86
CA GLU A 19 12.91 -14.21 -0.89
C GLU A 19 13.27 -13.06 0.08
N GLN A 20 14.49 -13.08 0.63
CA GLN A 20 14.96 -12.05 1.56
C GLN A 20 15.05 -10.68 0.87
N VAL A 21 15.55 -10.62 -0.36
CA VAL A 21 15.66 -9.37 -1.10
C VAL A 21 14.28 -8.85 -1.49
N THR A 22 13.41 -9.71 -2.02
CA THR A 22 12.04 -9.34 -2.44
C THR A 22 11.25 -8.77 -1.27
N TRP A 23 11.15 -9.49 -0.15
CA TRP A 23 10.33 -9.02 0.96
C TRP A 23 10.91 -7.82 1.68
N SER A 24 12.25 -7.71 1.77
CA SER A 24 12.84 -6.49 2.34
C SER A 24 12.58 -5.25 1.49
N MET A 25 12.50 -5.38 0.15
CA MET A 25 12.12 -4.28 -0.73
C MET A 25 10.65 -3.88 -0.55
N VAL A 26 9.75 -4.85 -0.42
CA VAL A 26 8.33 -4.56 -0.12
C VAL A 26 8.20 -3.84 1.23
N GLU A 27 8.93 -4.29 2.27
CA GLU A 27 8.93 -3.62 3.59
C GLU A 27 9.48 -2.20 3.53
N TYR A 28 10.54 -1.98 2.76
CA TYR A 28 11.05 -0.63 2.51
C TYR A 28 9.97 0.27 1.91
N CYS A 29 9.31 -0.18 0.85
CA CYS A 29 8.25 0.59 0.20
C CYS A 29 7.08 0.92 1.15
N ARG A 30 6.66 -0.05 1.97
CA ARG A 30 5.62 0.14 3.01
C ARG A 30 6.02 1.23 4.01
N SER A 31 7.25 1.16 4.51
CA SER A 31 7.77 2.14 5.47
C SER A 31 7.89 3.53 4.86
N VAL A 32 8.32 3.65 3.60
CA VAL A 32 8.41 4.94 2.91
C VAL A 32 7.02 5.56 2.69
N LEU A 33 5.98 4.77 2.35
CA LEU A 33 4.63 5.32 2.24
C LEU A 33 4.13 5.91 3.56
N LEU A 34 4.35 5.24 4.67
CA LEU A 34 4.03 5.77 6.00
C LEU A 34 4.88 7.02 6.33
N LEU A 35 6.16 7.03 5.98
CA LEU A 35 7.04 8.18 6.15
C LEU A 35 6.51 9.41 5.40
N LYS A 36 5.96 9.24 4.18
CA LYS A 36 5.32 10.33 3.44
C LYS A 36 4.06 10.88 4.11
N CYS A 37 3.43 10.10 4.97
CA CYS A 37 2.26 10.51 5.75
C CYS A 37 2.62 11.07 7.14
N GLN A 38 3.87 10.92 7.56
CA GLN A 38 4.33 11.25 8.92
C GLN A 38 4.19 12.75 9.25
N ASN A 39 3.75 13.05 10.48
CA ASN A 39 3.64 14.40 11.05
C ASN A 39 2.73 15.35 10.26
N LEU A 40 1.82 14.84 9.45
CA LEU A 40 0.80 15.61 8.76
C LEU A 40 -0.51 15.63 9.57
N SER A 41 -1.21 16.74 9.51
CA SER A 41 -2.58 16.84 10.04
C SER A 41 -3.58 16.07 9.16
N ASP A 42 -4.76 15.76 9.72
CA ASP A 42 -5.86 15.14 9.01
C ASP A 42 -6.20 15.86 7.68
N GLY A 43 -6.34 17.20 7.72
CA GLY A 43 -6.60 17.98 6.51
C GLY A 43 -5.47 17.95 5.47
N GLN A 44 -4.21 17.81 5.90
CA GLN A 44 -3.07 17.69 4.99
C GLN A 44 -3.05 16.31 4.31
N LEU A 45 -3.36 15.23 5.04
CA LEU A 45 -3.45 13.87 4.48
C LEU A 45 -4.58 13.72 3.47
N LYS A 46 -5.71 14.42 3.66
CA LYS A 46 -6.88 14.43 2.76
C LYS A 46 -6.70 15.36 1.55
N ARG A 47 -5.73 16.28 1.59
CA ARG A 47 -5.57 17.33 0.58
C ARG A 47 -5.19 16.76 -0.79
N ARG A 48 -5.96 17.12 -1.84
CA ARG A 48 -5.65 16.91 -3.26
C ARG A 48 -4.67 18.00 -3.72
N ALA A 49 -3.38 17.81 -3.42
CA ALA A 49 -2.38 18.88 -3.48
C ALA A 49 -1.80 19.13 -4.88
N THR A 50 -2.07 18.25 -5.87
CA THR A 50 -1.50 18.31 -7.23
C THR A 50 -2.58 18.32 -8.33
N PRO A 51 -3.40 19.39 -8.46
CA PRO A 51 -4.42 19.47 -9.50
C PRO A 51 -3.84 19.35 -10.92
N PRO A 52 -4.53 18.70 -11.88
CA PRO A 52 -5.92 18.20 -11.78
C PRO A 52 -6.05 16.79 -11.19
N SER A 53 -5.02 16.25 -10.56
CA SER A 53 -5.05 14.94 -9.92
C SER A 53 -5.97 14.93 -8.71
N GLU A 54 -6.78 13.86 -8.60
CA GLU A 54 -7.66 13.61 -7.45
C GLU A 54 -6.95 12.84 -6.32
N LEU A 55 -5.65 12.57 -6.46
CA LEU A 55 -4.88 11.83 -5.47
C LEU A 55 -4.65 12.64 -4.19
N SER A 56 -4.66 11.95 -3.06
CA SER A 56 -4.23 12.43 -1.76
C SER A 56 -3.45 11.34 -1.04
N LEU A 57 -2.66 11.70 -0.02
CA LEU A 57 -1.89 10.72 0.76
C LEU A 57 -2.82 9.73 1.48
N LEU A 58 -3.94 10.20 2.04
CA LEU A 58 -4.93 9.33 2.66
C LEU A 58 -5.56 8.37 1.65
N GLY A 59 -5.89 8.86 0.45
CA GLY A 59 -6.39 8.03 -0.64
C GLY A 59 -5.38 6.96 -1.07
N LEU A 60 -4.08 7.29 -1.11
CA LEU A 60 -3.03 6.31 -1.41
C LEU A 60 -2.94 5.21 -0.33
N LEU A 61 -3.06 5.55 0.96
CA LEU A 61 -3.12 4.54 2.04
C LEU A 61 -4.32 3.60 1.88
N ARG A 62 -5.51 4.15 1.53
CA ARG A 62 -6.71 3.33 1.26
C ARG A 62 -6.51 2.44 0.04
N HIS A 63 -5.95 2.98 -1.03
CA HIS A 63 -5.64 2.23 -2.24
C HIS A 63 -4.67 1.09 -1.96
N MET A 64 -3.56 1.36 -1.29
CA MET A 64 -2.58 0.32 -0.97
C MET A 64 -3.11 -0.71 0.05
N THR A 65 -4.01 -0.33 0.96
CA THR A 65 -4.74 -1.29 1.79
C THR A 65 -5.52 -2.29 0.93
N LYS A 66 -6.24 -1.80 -0.09
CA LYS A 66 -6.99 -2.64 -1.03
C LYS A 66 -6.05 -3.55 -1.83
N VAL A 67 -4.93 -3.01 -2.34
CA VAL A 67 -3.94 -3.76 -3.12
C VAL A 67 -3.33 -4.90 -2.29
N GLU A 68 -2.91 -4.62 -1.05
CA GLU A 68 -2.41 -5.64 -0.11
C GLU A 68 -3.42 -6.76 0.12
N ARG A 69 -4.66 -6.40 0.48
CA ARG A 69 -5.73 -7.37 0.73
C ARG A 69 -6.08 -8.16 -0.52
N TYR A 70 -6.17 -7.51 -1.68
CA TYR A 70 -6.49 -8.19 -2.93
C TYR A 70 -5.45 -9.26 -3.26
N TRP A 71 -4.16 -8.91 -3.25
CA TRP A 71 -3.14 -9.84 -3.70
C TRP A 71 -2.85 -10.97 -2.71
N PHE A 72 -2.75 -10.68 -1.42
CA PHE A 72 -2.39 -11.69 -0.44
C PHE A 72 -3.61 -12.44 0.12
N GLN A 73 -4.70 -11.75 0.43
CA GLN A 73 -5.86 -12.42 1.03
C GLN A 73 -6.78 -13.01 -0.03
N ARG A 74 -7.21 -12.22 -1.01
CA ARG A 74 -8.18 -12.68 -1.99
C ARG A 74 -7.54 -13.53 -3.07
N CYS A 75 -6.50 -13.04 -3.75
CA CYS A 75 -5.87 -13.74 -4.87
C CYS A 75 -5.10 -14.98 -4.38
N PHE A 76 -4.17 -14.78 -3.44
CA PHE A 76 -3.29 -15.86 -2.99
C PHE A 76 -4.01 -16.88 -2.12
N LEU A 77 -4.70 -16.46 -1.04
CA LEU A 77 -5.38 -17.36 -0.10
C LEU A 77 -6.82 -17.72 -0.51
N GLY A 78 -7.41 -17.07 -1.51
CA GLY A 78 -8.80 -17.32 -1.91
C GLY A 78 -9.86 -16.81 -0.92
N SER A 79 -9.52 -15.82 -0.07
CA SER A 79 -10.47 -15.25 0.88
C SER A 79 -11.69 -14.66 0.17
N GLU A 80 -12.89 -14.97 0.66
CA GLU A 80 -14.17 -14.46 0.16
C GLU A 80 -14.56 -13.10 0.72
N GLU A 81 -13.65 -12.42 1.43
CA GLU A 81 -13.94 -11.08 1.93
C GLU A 81 -14.31 -10.11 0.79
N GLY A 82 -15.34 -9.33 1.04
CA GLY A 82 -15.84 -8.33 0.09
C GLY A 82 -14.82 -7.23 -0.26
N PRO A 83 -15.16 -6.33 -1.19
CA PRO A 83 -14.30 -5.22 -1.58
C PRO A 83 -13.95 -4.34 -0.38
N THR A 84 -12.70 -3.91 -0.29
CA THR A 84 -12.22 -3.08 0.83
C THR A 84 -12.78 -1.65 0.74
N TYR A 85 -12.73 -1.05 -0.44
CA TYR A 85 -13.23 0.31 -0.71
C TYR A 85 -13.92 0.39 -2.07
N SER A 86 -13.17 0.35 -3.18
CA SER A 86 -13.72 0.48 -4.52
C SER A 86 -14.46 -0.78 -4.97
N THR A 87 -15.55 -0.57 -5.70
CA THR A 87 -16.37 -1.60 -6.35
C THR A 87 -16.42 -1.34 -7.86
N THR A 88 -17.09 -2.21 -8.61
CA THR A 88 -17.34 -2.00 -10.04
C THR A 88 -18.18 -0.74 -10.29
N GLU A 89 -19.13 -0.45 -9.40
CA GLU A 89 -20.02 0.72 -9.47
C GLU A 89 -19.30 2.00 -9.02
N HIS A 90 -18.35 1.88 -8.09
CA HIS A 90 -17.58 2.99 -7.52
C HIS A 90 -16.08 2.72 -7.60
N PRO A 91 -15.47 2.78 -8.81
CA PRO A 91 -14.07 2.40 -9.02
C PRO A 91 -13.06 3.33 -8.33
N ASN A 92 -13.44 4.58 -8.06
CA ASN A 92 -12.59 5.59 -7.43
C ASN A 92 -12.82 5.76 -5.92
N ALA A 93 -13.62 4.91 -5.28
CA ALA A 93 -13.96 5.02 -3.86
C ALA A 93 -12.74 5.00 -2.92
N ASP A 94 -11.57 4.59 -3.38
CA ASP A 94 -10.31 4.71 -2.63
C ASP A 94 -9.95 6.19 -2.37
N PHE A 95 -10.32 7.11 -3.28
CA PHE A 95 -9.93 8.52 -3.30
C PHE A 95 -11.10 9.49 -3.08
N ASP A 96 -12.34 8.98 -3.05
CA ASP A 96 -13.55 9.80 -2.92
C ASP A 96 -14.01 9.89 -1.46
N ASP A 97 -14.80 10.94 -1.16
CA ASP A 97 -15.50 11.15 0.11
C ASP A 97 -14.62 11.11 1.37
N LEU A 98 -13.38 11.59 1.25
CA LEU A 98 -12.39 11.51 2.33
C LEU A 98 -12.69 12.43 3.51
N ASP A 99 -13.49 13.48 3.34
CA ASP A 99 -13.73 14.49 4.37
C ASP A 99 -14.33 13.90 5.66
N SER A 100 -15.23 12.92 5.52
CA SER A 100 -15.88 12.24 6.66
C SER A 100 -15.10 11.04 7.20
N ILE A 101 -13.97 10.68 6.61
CA ILE A 101 -13.20 9.48 6.96
C ILE A 101 -12.30 9.75 8.17
N ASP A 102 -12.29 8.81 9.10
CA ASP A 102 -11.35 8.79 10.21
C ASP A 102 -9.95 8.37 9.72
N THR A 103 -9.01 9.29 9.79
CA THR A 103 -7.64 9.08 9.31
C THR A 103 -6.89 8.03 10.14
N ASP A 104 -7.10 8.00 11.47
CA ASP A 104 -6.47 6.99 12.34
C ASP A 104 -6.96 5.58 11.99
N GLU A 105 -8.24 5.44 11.66
CA GLU A 105 -8.80 4.16 11.20
C GLU A 105 -8.18 3.71 9.87
N VAL A 106 -7.97 4.62 8.92
CA VAL A 106 -7.32 4.28 7.63
C VAL A 106 -5.90 3.79 7.85
N VAL A 107 -5.12 4.49 8.66
CA VAL A 107 -3.75 4.09 9.00
C VAL A 107 -3.72 2.71 9.66
N ALA A 108 -4.60 2.49 10.66
CA ALA A 108 -4.70 1.19 11.34
C ALA A 108 -5.08 0.05 10.38
N ARG A 109 -6.00 0.28 9.46
CA ARG A 109 -6.40 -0.71 8.44
C ARG A 109 -5.27 -1.01 7.46
N TYR A 110 -4.48 -0.01 7.06
CA TYR A 110 -3.30 -0.20 6.22
C TYR A 110 -2.26 -1.06 6.93
N VAL A 111 -1.91 -0.74 8.15
CA VAL A 111 -0.96 -1.51 8.96
C VAL A 111 -1.42 -2.97 9.12
N ALA A 112 -2.70 -3.17 9.48
CA ALA A 112 -3.28 -4.51 9.61
C ALA A 112 -3.24 -5.31 8.29
N ALA A 113 -3.49 -4.67 7.15
CA ALA A 113 -3.38 -5.33 5.85
C ALA A 113 -1.94 -5.76 5.55
N CYS A 114 -0.95 -4.90 5.84
CA CYS A 114 0.47 -5.25 5.72
C CYS A 114 0.85 -6.42 6.64
N ASP A 115 0.33 -6.48 7.87
CA ASP A 115 0.61 -7.58 8.80
C ASP A 115 0.07 -8.92 8.30
N LEU A 116 -1.13 -8.94 7.72
CA LEU A 116 -1.69 -10.14 7.08
C LEU A 116 -0.82 -10.59 5.90
N SER A 117 -0.37 -9.66 5.06
CA SER A 117 0.53 -9.95 3.94
C SER A 117 1.88 -10.49 4.41
N ARG A 118 2.43 -9.96 5.50
CA ARG A 118 3.66 -10.47 6.15
C ARG A 118 3.49 -11.92 6.63
N GLN A 119 2.32 -12.27 7.15
CA GLN A 119 2.04 -13.66 7.56
C GLN A 119 2.11 -14.60 6.36
N VAL A 120 1.47 -14.24 5.23
CA VAL A 120 1.55 -15.02 3.98
C VAL A 120 3.00 -15.17 3.54
N ALA A 121 3.76 -14.07 3.47
CA ALA A 121 5.15 -14.07 3.04
C ALA A 121 6.06 -14.93 3.92
N ARG A 122 5.75 -15.10 5.22
CA ARG A 122 6.54 -15.91 6.16
C ARG A 122 6.19 -17.40 6.13
N THR A 123 4.98 -17.75 5.71
CA THR A 123 4.44 -19.11 5.81
C THR A 123 4.37 -19.85 4.48
N HIS A 124 4.60 -19.13 3.37
CA HIS A 124 4.50 -19.68 2.01
C HIS A 124 5.77 -19.40 1.21
N ARG A 125 6.05 -20.26 0.23
CA ARG A 125 7.23 -20.16 -0.63
C ARG A 125 6.91 -19.31 -1.86
N LEU A 126 7.93 -18.69 -2.44
CA LEU A 126 7.77 -17.85 -3.64
C LEU A 126 7.21 -18.60 -4.87
N ASP A 127 7.44 -19.92 -4.96
CA ASP A 127 6.97 -20.77 -6.07
C ASP A 127 5.56 -21.35 -5.87
N GLU A 128 4.93 -21.10 -4.73
CA GLU A 128 3.53 -21.50 -4.51
C GLU A 128 2.58 -20.68 -5.38
N ILE A 129 1.53 -21.36 -5.85
CA ILE A 129 0.53 -20.79 -6.75
C ILE A 129 -0.68 -20.32 -5.96
N ALA A 130 -1.15 -19.14 -6.28
CA ALA A 130 -2.34 -18.52 -5.71
C ALA A 130 -3.61 -19.33 -6.03
N VAL A 131 -4.61 -19.23 -5.16
CA VAL A 131 -5.92 -19.88 -5.37
C VAL A 131 -6.64 -19.31 -6.60
N LEU A 132 -6.52 -17.99 -6.85
CA LEU A 132 -7.18 -17.36 -7.98
C LEU A 132 -6.19 -17.13 -9.13
N GLN A 133 -6.65 -17.44 -10.33
CA GLN A 133 -5.98 -17.10 -11.59
C GLN A 133 -6.25 -15.64 -11.97
N ARG A 134 -5.38 -15.05 -12.79
CA ARG A 134 -5.59 -13.74 -13.38
C ARG A 134 -5.46 -13.81 -14.90
N GLY A 135 -6.52 -13.42 -15.60
CA GLY A 135 -6.55 -13.55 -17.07
C GLY A 135 -6.46 -14.99 -17.56
N GLY A 136 -6.81 -15.98 -16.73
CA GLY A 136 -6.71 -17.40 -17.06
C GLY A 136 -5.32 -18.00 -16.80
N GLU A 137 -4.39 -17.24 -16.24
CA GLU A 137 -3.04 -17.71 -15.92
C GLU A 137 -2.84 -17.88 -14.41
N ASP A 138 -2.00 -18.83 -14.03
CA ASP A 138 -1.60 -19.08 -12.66
C ASP A 138 -0.70 -17.95 -12.15
N VAL A 139 -0.94 -17.54 -10.89
CA VAL A 139 -0.21 -16.47 -10.23
C VAL A 139 0.66 -17.07 -9.13
N SER A 140 1.97 -16.91 -9.18
CA SER A 140 2.87 -17.32 -8.10
C SER A 140 3.01 -16.24 -7.03
N LEU A 141 3.37 -16.62 -5.80
CA LEU A 141 3.70 -15.66 -4.75
C LEU A 141 4.92 -14.78 -5.13
N ARG A 142 5.84 -15.31 -5.93
CA ARG A 142 6.95 -14.54 -6.53
C ARG A 142 6.43 -13.39 -7.40
N TYR A 143 5.49 -13.66 -8.28
CA TYR A 143 4.87 -12.61 -9.09
C TYR A 143 4.20 -11.55 -8.22
N ILE A 144 3.47 -11.96 -7.17
CA ILE A 144 2.85 -11.03 -6.22
C ILE A 144 3.91 -10.14 -5.58
N GLY A 145 5.02 -10.69 -5.10
CA GLY A 145 6.11 -9.91 -4.51
C GLY A 145 6.68 -8.86 -5.45
N VAL A 146 6.97 -9.24 -6.71
CA VAL A 146 7.46 -8.30 -7.75
C VAL A 146 6.41 -7.24 -8.10
N HIS A 147 5.15 -7.67 -8.24
CA HIS A 147 4.04 -6.76 -8.54
C HIS A 147 3.81 -5.74 -7.41
N MET A 148 3.93 -6.16 -6.14
CA MET A 148 3.83 -5.25 -5.01
C MET A 148 4.93 -4.17 -5.03
N ILE A 149 6.15 -4.53 -5.43
CA ILE A 149 7.23 -3.54 -5.61
C ILE A 149 6.86 -2.53 -6.70
N ASP A 150 6.33 -2.97 -7.86
CA ASP A 150 5.88 -2.09 -8.95
C ASP A 150 4.76 -1.15 -8.50
N GLU A 151 3.72 -1.69 -7.86
CA GLU A 151 2.60 -0.90 -7.34
C GLU A 151 3.07 0.16 -6.33
N TYR A 152 3.88 -0.25 -5.36
CA TYR A 152 4.43 0.71 -4.40
C TYR A 152 5.33 1.75 -5.06
N ALA A 153 6.25 1.36 -5.94
CA ALA A 153 7.16 2.30 -6.59
C ALA A 153 6.41 3.39 -7.37
N ARG A 154 5.36 3.01 -8.09
CA ARG A 154 4.47 3.93 -8.80
C ARG A 154 3.78 4.91 -7.85
N HIS A 155 3.20 4.40 -6.78
CA HIS A 155 2.45 5.21 -5.82
C HIS A 155 3.34 6.02 -4.88
N LEU A 156 4.58 5.60 -4.61
CA LEU A 156 5.56 6.39 -3.90
C LEU A 156 5.99 7.63 -4.69
N GLY A 157 6.13 7.52 -6.01
CA GLY A 157 6.35 8.70 -6.87
C GLY A 157 5.19 9.70 -6.81
N HIS A 158 3.93 9.22 -6.73
CA HIS A 158 2.79 10.10 -6.48
C HIS A 158 2.84 10.73 -5.09
N ALA A 159 3.20 9.95 -4.06
CA ALA A 159 3.31 10.42 -2.69
C ALA A 159 4.41 11.48 -2.52
N ASP A 160 5.52 11.36 -3.25
CA ASP A 160 6.59 12.36 -3.27
C ASP A 160 6.08 13.72 -3.74
N LEU A 161 5.40 13.76 -4.88
CA LEU A 161 4.83 15.01 -5.42
C LEU A 161 3.75 15.59 -4.53
N LEU A 162 2.89 14.75 -3.95
CA LEU A 162 1.87 15.19 -3.00
C LEU A 162 2.50 15.79 -1.74
N ARG A 163 3.52 15.13 -1.18
CA ARG A 163 4.21 15.59 0.02
C ARG A 163 4.90 16.92 -0.21
N GLU A 164 5.64 17.07 -1.31
CA GLU A 164 6.28 18.32 -1.69
C GLU A 164 5.25 19.45 -1.85
N ALA A 165 4.11 19.19 -2.49
CA ALA A 165 3.05 20.20 -2.67
C ALA A 165 2.31 20.55 -1.37
N ILE A 166 2.33 19.69 -0.35
CA ILE A 166 1.69 19.91 0.95
C ILE A 166 2.54 20.80 1.87
N ASP A 167 3.81 20.47 2.03
CA ASP A 167 4.69 21.11 3.02
C ASP A 167 6.12 21.41 2.54
N GLY A 168 6.44 21.16 1.28
CA GLY A 168 7.76 21.40 0.70
C GLY A 168 8.81 20.34 0.99
N SER A 169 8.46 19.24 1.68
CA SER A 169 9.39 18.15 1.98
C SER A 169 9.70 17.36 0.72
N VAL A 170 11.00 17.22 0.39
CA VAL A 170 11.51 16.48 -0.75
C VAL A 170 12.36 15.30 -0.31
N GLY A 171 12.31 14.22 -1.06
CA GLY A 171 13.10 13.02 -0.81
C GLY A 171 12.52 12.14 0.30
N GLY A 172 13.27 11.11 0.71
CA GLY A 172 12.93 10.13 1.74
C GLY A 172 13.76 8.90 1.59
#